data_22979c4eae22adab2f971ebd23a5addb
#
_entry.id   22979c4eae22adab2f971ebd23a5addb
#
_cell.length_a   1.000
_cell.length_b   1.000
_cell.length_c   1.000
_cell.angle_alpha   90.00
_cell.angle_beta   90.00
_cell.angle_gamma   90.00
#
_symmetry.space_group_name_H-M   'P 1'
#
loop_
_entity.id
_entity.type
_entity.pdbx_description
1 polymer ?
#
loop_
_entity_poly.entity_id
_entity_poly.type
_entity_poly.pdbx_seq_one_letter_code
_entity_poly.pdbx_strand_id
1 'polypeptide(L)'
;MSSPVKENKVGPAAWFALAFAAVFFSGLLGGKEWYGVFDFTTLNGAFGKVVSSASLDNGTLTTASSAFRGKGGSGAMDGFLFALGLIPAVMFALGMINVLEHYGALRAARQLLTPLLRPLLGLPGTTGLALIGSLQSTDVGASLTRNLSDEGLINETEKDVFAMFQFSAGAMITNFFSSGAILFTLLAVDGTAAVPTSIGACIAVMFIMKIVGANILRLILRFTAKNTPVTLSAKGDA
;
A
#
# COMPACT_ATOMS: atom_id res chain seq x y z
N MET A 1 6.25 -8.76 -35.48
CA MET A 1 6.85 -7.45 -35.25
C MET A 1 5.79 -6.58 -34.58
N SER A 2 5.78 -6.52 -33.27
CA SER A 2 4.90 -5.63 -32.51
C SER A 2 5.48 -4.22 -32.57
N SER A 3 4.71 -3.25 -33.02
CA SER A 3 5.09 -1.85 -33.03
C SER A 3 5.45 -1.42 -31.61
N PRO A 4 6.53 -0.64 -31.41
CA PRO A 4 6.86 -0.12 -30.10
C PRO A 4 5.70 0.76 -29.60
N VAL A 5 5.12 0.39 -28.45
CA VAL A 5 4.10 1.21 -27.78
C VAL A 5 4.75 2.58 -27.54
N LYS A 6 4.31 3.60 -28.27
CA LYS A 6 4.73 4.98 -28.04
C LYS A 6 4.37 5.35 -26.59
N GLU A 7 5.36 5.44 -25.76
CA GLU A 7 5.21 5.91 -24.39
C GLU A 7 4.72 7.37 -24.45
N ASN A 8 3.43 7.56 -24.20
CA ASN A 8 2.87 8.90 -24.15
C ASN A 8 3.55 9.69 -23.02
N LYS A 9 4.14 10.83 -23.37
CA LYS A 9 4.74 11.74 -22.40
C LYS A 9 3.72 12.03 -21.28
N VAL A 10 4.17 11.91 -20.04
CA VAL A 10 3.35 12.23 -18.87
C VAL A 10 3.11 13.73 -18.84
N GLY A 11 1.85 14.12 -18.99
CA GLY A 11 1.46 15.54 -18.99
C GLY A 11 1.44 16.15 -17.59
N PRO A 12 1.39 17.49 -17.48
CA PRO A 12 1.32 18.20 -16.20
C PRO A 12 0.14 17.76 -15.32
N ALA A 13 -1.01 17.43 -15.92
CA ALA A 13 -2.19 16.95 -15.20
C ALA A 13 -1.93 15.65 -14.42
N ALA A 14 -1.11 14.74 -14.98
CA ALA A 14 -0.77 13.49 -14.31
C ALA A 14 0.15 13.73 -13.08
N TRP A 15 1.05 14.67 -13.17
CA TRP A 15 1.89 15.08 -12.03
C TRP A 15 1.08 15.76 -10.94
N PHE A 16 0.13 16.61 -11.32
CA PHE A 16 -0.80 17.22 -10.38
C PHE A 16 -1.68 16.16 -9.70
N ALA A 17 -2.22 15.20 -10.45
CA ALA A 17 -3.01 14.10 -9.90
C ALA A 17 -2.18 13.23 -8.93
N LEU A 18 -0.92 12.98 -9.22
CA LEU A 18 -0.02 12.25 -8.32
C LEU A 18 0.25 13.05 -7.03
N ALA A 19 0.55 14.34 -7.14
CA ALA A 19 0.77 15.20 -5.99
C ALA A 19 -0.48 15.29 -5.11
N PHE A 20 -1.66 15.47 -5.73
CA PHE A 20 -2.93 15.44 -5.03
C PHE A 20 -3.15 14.10 -4.32
N ALA A 21 -2.89 12.97 -4.99
CA ALA A 21 -3.01 11.65 -4.37
C ALA A 21 -2.13 11.52 -3.13
N ALA A 22 -0.86 11.95 -3.23
CA ALA A 22 0.08 11.88 -2.11
C ALA A 22 -0.41 12.70 -0.91
N VAL A 23 -0.92 13.91 -1.12
CA VAL A 23 -1.47 14.76 -0.04
C VAL A 23 -2.78 14.18 0.48
N PHE A 24 -3.71 13.79 -0.40
CA PHE A 24 -5.05 13.31 -0.05
C PHE A 24 -5.01 12.04 0.82
N PHE A 25 -4.11 11.11 0.50
CA PHE A 25 -3.98 9.85 1.25
C PHE A 25 -2.93 9.91 2.38
N SER A 26 -2.27 11.04 2.59
CA SER A 26 -1.23 11.14 3.62
C SER A 26 -1.76 11.19 5.05
N GLY A 27 -2.97 11.68 5.26
CA GLY A 27 -3.51 12.01 6.59
C GLY A 27 -2.93 13.29 7.20
N LEU A 28 -2.12 14.05 6.45
CA LEU A 28 -1.47 15.27 6.95
C LEU A 28 -2.42 16.46 7.12
N LEU A 29 -3.48 16.50 6.31
CA LEU A 29 -4.49 17.55 6.36
C LEU A 29 -5.70 17.14 7.20
N GLY A 30 -5.63 15.98 7.88
CA GLY A 30 -6.69 15.46 8.73
C GLY A 30 -7.03 16.43 9.87
N GLY A 31 -8.33 16.76 10.04
CA GLY A 31 -8.76 17.67 11.07
C GLY A 31 -10.15 18.23 10.84
N LYS A 32 -10.54 19.20 11.71
CA LYS A 32 -11.84 19.89 11.62
C LYS A 32 -11.81 21.17 10.78
N GLU A 33 -10.64 21.54 10.26
CA GLU A 33 -10.45 22.72 9.45
C GLU A 33 -11.02 22.50 8.03
N TRP A 34 -11.34 23.59 7.33
CA TRP A 34 -11.97 23.53 6.02
C TRP A 34 -11.16 22.74 4.96
N TYR A 35 -9.82 22.75 5.07
CA TYR A 35 -8.94 22.01 4.15
C TYR A 35 -8.95 20.50 4.42
N GLY A 36 -9.53 20.04 5.52
CA GLY A 36 -9.75 18.62 5.78
C GLY A 36 -10.56 17.90 4.70
N VAL A 37 -11.31 18.63 3.84
CA VAL A 37 -11.98 18.04 2.67
C VAL A 37 -10.99 17.46 1.63
N PHE A 38 -9.73 17.84 1.70
CA PHE A 38 -8.65 17.32 0.86
C PHE A 38 -7.86 16.19 1.53
N ASP A 39 -8.42 15.57 2.55
CA ASP A 39 -7.78 14.49 3.29
C ASP A 39 -8.71 13.27 3.43
N PHE A 40 -8.22 12.11 3.03
CA PHE A 40 -8.98 10.85 3.08
C PHE A 40 -9.44 10.53 4.50
N THR A 41 -8.59 10.74 5.51
CA THR A 41 -8.89 10.40 6.90
C THR A 41 -10.07 11.23 7.42
N THR A 42 -10.11 12.52 7.06
CA THR A 42 -11.22 13.42 7.41
C THR A 42 -12.51 12.99 6.74
N LEU A 43 -12.48 12.72 5.44
CA LEU A 43 -13.68 12.32 4.67
C LEU A 43 -14.17 10.91 5.03
N ASN A 44 -13.24 9.99 5.34
CA ASN A 44 -13.59 8.66 5.82
C ASN A 44 -14.26 8.71 7.20
N GLY A 45 -13.90 9.70 8.02
CA GLY A 45 -14.47 9.93 9.34
C GLY A 45 -14.14 8.86 10.36
N ALA A 46 -14.54 9.13 11.59
CA ALA A 46 -14.53 8.15 12.68
C ALA A 46 -15.93 7.58 12.86
N PHE A 47 -16.03 6.28 13.10
CA PHE A 47 -17.31 5.67 13.48
C PHE A 47 -17.80 6.33 14.78
N GLY A 48 -19.01 6.90 14.72
CA GLY A 48 -19.59 7.62 15.84
C GLY A 48 -19.73 6.76 17.10
N LYS A 49 -19.68 7.41 18.23
CA LYS A 49 -20.07 6.82 19.52
C LYS A 49 -21.58 6.60 19.49
N VAL A 50 -22.05 5.36 19.44
CA VAL A 50 -23.46 5.10 19.22
C VAL A 50 -24.26 4.79 20.46
N VAL A 51 -23.71 4.27 21.53
CA VAL A 51 -24.49 4.00 22.76
C VAL A 51 -23.63 4.06 24.00
N SER A 52 -24.15 4.73 25.01
CA SER A 52 -23.67 4.55 26.37
C SER A 52 -24.39 3.38 27.04
N SER A 53 -23.65 2.46 27.59
CA SER A 53 -24.21 1.58 28.61
C SER A 53 -24.29 2.36 29.92
N ALA A 54 -25.47 2.41 30.51
CA ALA A 54 -25.63 2.96 31.84
C ALA A 54 -25.47 1.84 32.86
N SER A 55 -24.51 1.92 33.73
CA SER A 55 -24.38 1.04 34.90
C SER A 55 -24.60 1.84 36.19
N LEU A 56 -25.37 1.29 37.09
CA LEU A 56 -25.51 1.83 38.46
C LEU A 56 -24.36 1.27 39.28
N ASP A 57 -23.44 2.14 39.64
CA ASP A 57 -22.35 1.80 40.55
C ASP A 57 -22.52 2.65 41.83
N ASN A 58 -22.71 1.99 42.98
CA ASN A 58 -22.99 2.62 44.27
C ASN A 58 -24.09 3.70 44.29
N GLY A 59 -25.17 3.49 43.53
CA GLY A 59 -26.27 4.46 43.46
C GLY A 59 -26.03 5.65 42.53
N THR A 60 -24.90 5.72 41.88
CA THR A 60 -24.56 6.75 40.88
C THR A 60 -24.63 6.16 39.46
N LEU A 61 -25.38 6.83 38.59
CA LEU A 61 -25.51 6.41 37.18
C LEU A 61 -24.24 6.82 36.44
N THR A 62 -23.39 5.84 36.15
CA THR A 62 -22.23 6.04 35.27
C THR A 62 -22.59 5.65 33.83
N THR A 63 -22.49 6.60 32.92
CA THR A 63 -22.69 6.38 31.50
C THR A 63 -21.34 6.17 30.80
N ALA A 64 -21.10 4.97 30.27
CA ALA A 64 -19.97 4.70 29.41
C ALA A 64 -20.39 4.75 27.94
N SER A 65 -19.86 5.67 27.15
CA SER A 65 -20.06 5.66 25.71
C SER A 65 -19.24 4.54 25.08
N SER A 66 -19.88 3.57 24.45
CA SER A 66 -19.20 2.56 23.66
C SER A 66 -19.20 2.96 22.17
N ALA A 67 -18.13 2.62 21.46
CA ALA A 67 -18.16 2.68 20.00
C ALA A 67 -19.27 1.75 19.46
N PHE A 68 -19.87 2.08 18.34
CA PHE A 68 -20.91 1.27 17.65
C PHE A 68 -20.51 -0.21 17.47
N ARG A 69 -19.22 -0.51 17.55
CA ARG A 69 -18.62 -1.83 17.40
C ARG A 69 -18.63 -2.72 18.64
N GLY A 70 -19.21 -2.24 19.75
CA GLY A 70 -19.15 -2.94 21.01
C GLY A 70 -17.84 -2.73 21.77
N LYS A 71 -17.76 -3.29 22.97
CA LYS A 71 -16.63 -3.17 23.86
C LYS A 71 -15.63 -4.29 23.55
N GLY A 72 -14.56 -3.95 22.83
CA GLY A 72 -13.42 -4.85 22.60
C GLY A 72 -13.51 -5.79 21.41
N GLY A 73 -14.51 -5.66 20.53
CA GLY A 73 -14.58 -6.45 19.29
C GLY A 73 -14.77 -7.96 19.50
N SER A 74 -15.47 -8.35 20.58
CA SER A 74 -15.49 -9.72 21.08
C SER A 74 -16.68 -10.57 20.62
N GLY A 75 -17.57 -10.03 19.77
CA GLY A 75 -18.77 -10.75 19.33
C GLY A 75 -18.90 -10.87 17.81
N ALA A 76 -19.67 -11.85 17.33
CA ALA A 76 -19.99 -12.02 15.92
C ALA A 76 -20.71 -10.78 15.34
N MET A 77 -21.52 -10.10 16.14
CA MET A 77 -22.18 -8.85 15.78
C MET A 77 -21.15 -7.71 15.57
N ASP A 78 -20.16 -7.59 16.45
CA ASP A 78 -19.10 -6.62 16.32
C ASP A 78 -18.27 -6.85 15.05
N GLY A 79 -17.96 -8.12 14.75
CA GLY A 79 -17.27 -8.51 13.52
C GLY A 79 -18.07 -8.17 12.26
N PHE A 80 -19.38 -8.43 12.26
CA PHE A 80 -20.27 -8.10 11.16
C PHE A 80 -20.36 -6.58 10.94
N LEU A 81 -20.58 -5.82 12.01
CA LEU A 81 -20.64 -4.37 11.96
C LEU A 81 -19.31 -3.76 11.54
N PHE A 82 -18.20 -4.34 11.99
CA PHE A 82 -16.86 -3.97 11.51
C PHE A 82 -16.74 -4.16 10.00
N ALA A 83 -17.09 -5.35 9.49
CA ALA A 83 -17.03 -5.64 8.06
C ALA A 83 -17.95 -4.72 7.24
N LEU A 84 -19.17 -4.48 7.71
CA LEU A 84 -20.12 -3.55 7.08
C LEU A 84 -19.57 -2.11 7.08
N GLY A 85 -18.94 -1.69 8.16
CA GLY A 85 -18.31 -0.38 8.28
C GLY A 85 -17.09 -0.17 7.37
N LEU A 86 -16.48 -1.26 6.87
CA LEU A 86 -15.38 -1.19 5.89
C LEU A 86 -15.87 -0.76 4.51
N ILE A 87 -17.08 -1.16 4.12
CA ILE A 87 -17.57 -1.01 2.74
C ILE A 87 -17.49 0.44 2.25
N PRO A 88 -18.05 1.46 2.93
CA PRO A 88 -18.00 2.83 2.44
C PRO A 88 -16.57 3.37 2.30
N ALA A 89 -15.70 3.08 3.26
CA ALA A 89 -14.31 3.52 3.25
C ALA A 89 -13.52 2.90 2.09
N VAL A 90 -13.71 1.60 1.86
CA VAL A 90 -13.06 0.88 0.75
C VAL A 90 -13.57 1.38 -0.59
N MET A 91 -14.88 1.51 -0.75
CA MET A 91 -15.48 2.04 -2.00
C MET A 91 -14.96 3.44 -2.32
N PHE A 92 -14.90 4.31 -1.31
CA PHE A 92 -14.39 5.68 -1.48
C PHE A 92 -12.91 5.68 -1.85
N ALA A 93 -12.08 4.93 -1.14
CA ALA A 93 -10.63 4.85 -1.41
C ALA A 93 -10.34 4.31 -2.81
N LEU A 94 -10.96 3.17 -3.18
CA LEU A 94 -10.76 2.56 -4.49
C LEU A 94 -11.35 3.42 -5.61
N GLY A 95 -12.50 4.05 -5.39
CA GLY A 95 -13.09 5.02 -6.33
C GLY A 95 -12.14 6.19 -6.59
N MET A 96 -11.55 6.77 -5.54
CA MET A 96 -10.58 7.87 -5.67
C MET A 96 -9.29 7.41 -6.38
N ILE A 97 -8.77 6.22 -6.05
CA ILE A 97 -7.61 5.65 -6.74
C ILE A 97 -7.90 5.50 -8.24
N ASN A 98 -9.07 4.96 -8.62
CA ASN A 98 -9.46 4.80 -10.02
C ASN A 98 -9.57 6.16 -10.75
N VAL A 99 -10.14 7.19 -10.10
CA VAL A 99 -10.19 8.54 -10.65
C VAL A 99 -8.78 9.10 -10.89
N LEU A 100 -7.89 8.98 -9.89
CA LEU A 100 -6.50 9.43 -10.00
C LEU A 100 -5.72 8.68 -11.07
N GLU A 101 -5.97 7.37 -11.22
CA GLU A 101 -5.41 6.56 -12.31
C GLU A 101 -5.88 7.04 -13.67
N HIS A 102 -7.16 7.37 -13.82
CA HIS A 102 -7.71 7.92 -15.05
C HIS A 102 -6.97 9.21 -15.47
N TYR A 103 -6.64 10.08 -14.52
CA TYR A 103 -5.82 11.28 -14.75
C TYR A 103 -4.32 11.01 -14.89
N GLY A 104 -3.89 9.76 -14.81
CA GLY A 104 -2.52 9.35 -15.09
C GLY A 104 -1.56 9.45 -13.90
N ALA A 105 -2.07 9.49 -12.66
CA ALA A 105 -1.22 9.51 -11.46
C ALA A 105 -0.25 8.32 -11.41
N LEU A 106 -0.68 7.13 -11.81
CA LEU A 106 0.19 5.95 -11.86
C LEU A 106 1.30 6.07 -12.91
N ARG A 107 1.02 6.69 -14.05
CA ARG A 107 2.05 6.96 -15.08
C ARG A 107 3.09 7.95 -14.56
N ALA A 108 2.66 8.98 -13.84
CA ALA A 108 3.56 9.93 -13.19
C ALA A 108 4.37 9.26 -12.07
N ALA A 109 3.76 8.42 -11.24
CA ALA A 109 4.44 7.64 -10.20
C ALA A 109 5.49 6.69 -10.80
N ARG A 110 5.17 6.01 -11.91
CA ARG A 110 6.12 5.17 -12.64
C ARG A 110 7.32 5.99 -13.11
N GLN A 111 7.09 7.13 -13.74
CA GLN A 111 8.17 7.99 -14.25
C GLN A 111 9.07 8.53 -13.12
N LEU A 112 8.47 8.82 -11.95
CA LEU A 112 9.21 9.26 -10.76
C LEU A 112 10.03 8.12 -10.14
N LEU A 113 9.45 6.91 -10.03
CA LEU A 113 10.08 5.79 -9.33
C LEU A 113 11.10 5.03 -10.18
N THR A 114 10.90 4.98 -11.51
CA THR A 114 11.79 4.24 -12.42
C THR A 114 13.28 4.59 -12.26
N PRO A 115 13.71 5.86 -12.21
CA PRO A 115 15.12 6.18 -12.03
C PRO A 115 15.68 5.81 -10.66
N LEU A 116 14.80 5.61 -9.66
CA LEU A 116 15.19 5.20 -8.31
C LEU A 116 15.41 3.69 -8.19
N LEU A 117 14.88 2.89 -9.13
CA LEU A 117 14.94 1.41 -9.06
C LEU A 117 16.37 0.88 -9.11
N ARG A 118 17.22 1.46 -9.98
CA ARG A 118 18.64 1.04 -10.08
C ARG A 118 19.41 1.26 -8.79
N PRO A 119 19.48 2.46 -8.22
CA PRO A 119 20.24 2.68 -6.99
C PRO A 119 19.62 1.95 -5.78
N LEU A 120 18.28 1.93 -5.67
CA LEU A 120 17.60 1.37 -4.49
C LEU A 120 17.52 -0.16 -4.51
N LEU A 121 17.20 -0.77 -5.66
CA LEU A 121 16.92 -2.20 -5.77
C LEU A 121 17.90 -2.93 -6.69
N GLY A 122 18.67 -2.21 -7.50
CA GLY A 122 19.54 -2.79 -8.53
C GLY A 122 18.78 -3.31 -9.74
N LEU A 123 17.54 -2.90 -9.92
CA LEU A 123 16.65 -3.34 -11.00
C LEU A 123 16.73 -2.40 -12.21
N PRO A 124 16.56 -2.92 -13.44
CA PRO A 124 16.48 -2.08 -14.63
C PRO A 124 15.19 -1.26 -14.64
N GLY A 125 15.19 -0.12 -15.34
CA GLY A 125 14.03 0.77 -15.45
C GLY A 125 12.80 0.12 -16.12
N THR A 126 12.98 -0.97 -16.88
CA THR A 126 11.91 -1.77 -17.48
C THR A 126 10.94 -2.33 -16.45
N THR A 127 11.37 -2.55 -15.20
CA THR A 127 10.54 -3.05 -14.10
C THR A 127 9.56 -2.01 -13.55
N GLY A 128 9.63 -0.74 -13.98
CA GLY A 128 8.80 0.34 -13.43
C GLY A 128 7.29 0.11 -13.56
N LEU A 129 6.82 -0.51 -14.66
CA LEU A 129 5.40 -0.84 -14.81
C LEU A 129 4.97 -1.95 -13.84
N ALA A 130 5.77 -3.00 -13.73
CA ALA A 130 5.52 -4.11 -12.81
C ALA A 130 5.57 -3.65 -11.34
N LEU A 131 6.45 -2.68 -11.01
CA LEU A 131 6.50 -2.08 -9.67
C LEU A 131 5.16 -1.40 -9.33
N ILE A 132 4.68 -0.51 -10.18
CA ILE A 132 3.41 0.19 -9.93
C ILE A 132 2.24 -0.78 -9.89
N GLY A 133 2.18 -1.74 -10.83
CA GLY A 133 1.17 -2.79 -10.82
C GLY A 133 1.16 -3.59 -9.52
N SER A 134 2.33 -3.90 -8.96
CA SER A 134 2.48 -4.64 -7.71
C SER A 134 2.02 -3.86 -6.47
N LEU A 135 1.98 -2.54 -6.51
CA LEU A 135 1.45 -1.73 -5.42
C LEU A 135 -0.08 -1.79 -5.34
N GLN A 136 -0.74 -2.06 -6.48
CA GLN A 136 -2.20 -2.17 -6.57
C GLN A 136 -2.69 -3.61 -6.51
N SER A 137 -2.01 -4.52 -7.21
CA SER A 137 -2.40 -5.93 -7.31
C SER A 137 -1.17 -6.82 -7.35
N THR A 138 -1.14 -7.81 -6.45
CA THR A 138 -0.08 -8.81 -6.39
C THR A 138 -0.03 -9.63 -7.68
N ASP A 139 -1.20 -10.01 -8.21
CA ASP A 139 -1.31 -10.83 -9.42
C ASP A 139 -0.83 -10.08 -10.68
N VAL A 140 -1.19 -8.80 -10.79
CA VAL A 140 -0.70 -7.94 -11.88
C VAL A 140 0.80 -7.77 -11.78
N GLY A 141 1.33 -7.52 -10.58
CA GLY A 141 2.76 -7.42 -10.34
C GLY A 141 3.50 -8.70 -10.73
N ALA A 142 3.01 -9.86 -10.31
CA ALA A 142 3.60 -11.17 -10.61
C ALA A 142 3.57 -11.47 -12.12
N SER A 143 2.43 -11.23 -12.78
CA SER A 143 2.28 -11.47 -14.22
C SER A 143 3.23 -10.60 -15.05
N LEU A 144 3.33 -9.30 -14.72
CA LEU A 144 4.25 -8.40 -15.42
C LEU A 144 5.71 -8.77 -15.16
N THR A 145 6.05 -9.22 -13.95
CA THR A 145 7.42 -9.69 -13.63
C THR A 145 7.77 -10.93 -14.40
N ARG A 146 6.82 -11.87 -14.51
CA ARG A 146 7.00 -13.07 -15.34
C ARG A 146 7.25 -12.71 -16.80
N ASN A 147 6.44 -11.83 -17.38
CA ASN A 147 6.63 -11.38 -18.76
C ASN A 147 8.02 -10.76 -18.97
N LEU A 148 8.49 -9.92 -18.04
CA LEU A 148 9.83 -9.34 -18.10
C LEU A 148 10.94 -10.41 -18.06
N SER A 149 10.74 -11.47 -17.28
CA SER A 149 11.67 -12.62 -17.21
C SER A 149 11.64 -13.44 -18.49
N ASP A 150 10.45 -13.75 -19.01
CA ASP A 150 10.25 -14.54 -20.25
C ASP A 150 10.81 -13.79 -21.48
N GLU A 151 10.75 -12.45 -21.49
CA GLU A 151 11.35 -11.59 -22.52
C GLU A 151 12.87 -11.35 -22.33
N GLY A 152 13.46 -11.88 -21.27
CA GLY A 152 14.88 -11.71 -20.99
C GLY A 152 15.28 -10.28 -20.57
N LEU A 153 14.32 -9.45 -20.17
CA LEU A 153 14.54 -8.06 -19.75
C LEU A 153 15.04 -7.94 -18.32
N ILE A 154 14.90 -9.00 -17.52
CA ILE A 154 15.45 -9.17 -16.17
C ILE A 154 16.05 -10.56 -16.04
N ASN A 155 17.14 -10.67 -15.31
CA ASN A 155 17.78 -11.95 -14.98
C ASN A 155 17.14 -12.59 -13.74
N GLU A 156 17.50 -13.86 -13.44
CA GLU A 156 16.94 -14.60 -12.30
C GLU A 156 17.16 -13.89 -10.95
N THR A 157 18.36 -13.34 -10.71
CA THR A 157 18.65 -12.59 -9.48
C THR A 157 17.79 -11.32 -9.37
N GLU A 158 17.62 -10.61 -10.45
CA GLU A 158 16.74 -9.41 -10.50
C GLU A 158 15.28 -9.80 -10.28
N LYS A 159 14.84 -10.92 -10.85
CA LYS A 159 13.51 -11.49 -10.64
C LYS A 159 13.28 -11.81 -9.16
N ASP A 160 14.21 -12.51 -8.51
CA ASP A 160 14.10 -12.89 -7.10
C ASP A 160 14.07 -11.67 -6.18
N VAL A 161 14.95 -10.69 -6.41
CA VAL A 161 14.97 -9.42 -5.65
C VAL A 161 13.66 -8.67 -5.84
N PHE A 162 13.14 -8.65 -7.07
CA PHE A 162 11.89 -7.97 -7.36
C PHE A 162 10.67 -8.71 -6.76
N ALA A 163 10.66 -10.04 -6.82
CA ALA A 163 9.65 -10.84 -6.16
C ALA A 163 9.62 -10.58 -4.64
N MET A 164 10.79 -10.51 -4.00
CA MET A 164 10.87 -10.17 -2.57
C MET A 164 10.32 -8.78 -2.28
N PHE A 165 10.62 -7.78 -3.13
CA PHE A 165 10.01 -6.46 -3.02
C PHE A 165 8.49 -6.53 -3.12
N GLN A 166 7.95 -7.32 -4.05
CA GLN A 166 6.50 -7.46 -4.22
C GLN A 166 5.83 -8.13 -3.02
N PHE A 167 6.41 -9.22 -2.53
CA PHE A 167 5.87 -9.97 -1.39
C PHE A 167 5.95 -9.21 -0.06
N SER A 168 6.93 -8.37 0.13
CA SER A 168 7.04 -7.51 1.32
C SER A 168 5.95 -6.44 1.34
N ALA A 169 4.76 -6.72 1.79
CA ALA A 169 3.52 -5.95 1.68
C ALA A 169 2.94 -5.95 0.25
N GLY A 170 2.43 -7.12 -0.19
CA GLY A 170 1.80 -7.29 -1.50
C GLY A 170 0.57 -6.40 -1.67
N ALA A 171 0.37 -5.86 -2.88
CA ALA A 171 -0.72 -4.94 -3.21
C ALA A 171 -0.91 -3.84 -2.15
N MET A 172 0.19 -3.22 -1.72
CA MET A 172 0.26 -2.34 -0.56
C MET A 172 -0.85 -1.29 -0.52
N ILE A 173 -1.12 -0.62 -1.64
CA ILE A 173 -2.14 0.44 -1.73
C ILE A 173 -3.52 -0.17 -1.51
N THR A 174 -3.90 -1.16 -2.30
CA THR A 174 -5.22 -1.78 -2.24
C THR A 174 -5.47 -2.44 -0.89
N ASN A 175 -4.53 -3.24 -0.38
CA ASN A 175 -4.69 -3.94 0.89
C ASN A 175 -4.72 -2.97 2.08
N PHE A 176 -3.91 -1.92 2.05
CA PHE A 176 -3.94 -0.93 3.12
C PHE A 176 -5.27 -0.18 3.15
N PHE A 177 -5.76 0.33 2.01
CA PHE A 177 -7.02 1.08 1.97
C PHE A 177 -8.26 0.19 2.10
N SER A 178 -8.19 -1.09 1.74
CA SER A 178 -9.31 -2.02 1.94
C SER A 178 -9.46 -2.49 3.39
N SER A 179 -8.37 -2.64 4.14
CA SER A 179 -8.45 -3.21 5.49
C SER A 179 -7.63 -2.47 6.55
N GLY A 180 -6.49 -1.87 6.19
CA GLY A 180 -5.63 -1.17 7.15
C GLY A 180 -6.14 0.22 7.53
N ALA A 181 -6.62 0.99 6.57
CA ALA A 181 -7.04 2.37 6.79
C ALA A 181 -8.22 2.51 7.76
N ILE A 182 -9.03 1.46 7.93
CA ILE A 182 -10.13 1.45 8.89
C ILE A 182 -9.65 1.61 10.34
N LEU A 183 -8.43 1.19 10.66
CA LEU A 183 -7.86 1.32 11.99
C LEU A 183 -7.78 2.78 12.45
N PHE A 184 -7.65 3.71 11.49
CA PHE A 184 -7.60 5.16 11.76
C PHE A 184 -8.98 5.75 12.09
N THR A 185 -10.05 5.00 11.93
CA THR A 185 -11.40 5.39 12.38
C THR A 185 -11.72 4.93 13.80
N LEU A 186 -10.84 4.14 14.42
CA LEU A 186 -11.02 3.68 15.78
C LEU A 186 -10.73 4.80 16.76
N LEU A 187 -11.58 4.90 17.78
CA LEU A 187 -11.40 5.83 18.88
C LEU A 187 -11.10 5.05 20.16
N ALA A 188 -10.19 5.57 20.94
CA ALA A 188 -9.94 5.12 22.31
C ALA A 188 -11.12 5.48 23.23
N VAL A 189 -11.12 4.94 24.45
CA VAL A 189 -12.21 5.13 25.41
C VAL A 189 -12.43 6.62 25.75
N ASP A 190 -11.37 7.40 25.75
CA ASP A 190 -11.38 8.85 25.97
C ASP A 190 -11.84 9.68 24.76
N GLY A 191 -12.10 9.02 23.62
CA GLY A 191 -12.52 9.64 22.37
C GLY A 191 -11.38 10.16 21.50
N THR A 192 -10.13 9.94 21.88
CA THR A 192 -8.97 10.23 21.02
C THR A 192 -8.79 9.15 19.95
N ALA A 193 -7.98 9.44 18.92
CA ALA A 193 -7.64 8.44 17.90
C ALA A 193 -6.89 7.26 18.54
N ALA A 194 -7.36 6.03 18.32
CA ALA A 194 -6.70 4.83 18.84
C ALA A 194 -5.34 4.57 18.18
N VAL A 195 -5.14 5.06 16.96
CA VAL A 195 -3.88 4.95 16.22
C VAL A 195 -3.17 6.32 16.26
N PRO A 196 -2.08 6.47 17.01
CA PRO A 196 -1.41 7.76 17.21
C PRO A 196 -0.42 8.09 16.08
N THR A 197 -0.75 7.74 14.82
CA THR A 197 0.09 8.02 13.66
C THR A 197 -0.76 8.39 12.44
N SER A 198 -0.15 8.84 11.35
CA SER A 198 -0.85 9.17 10.12
C SER A 198 -0.83 8.01 9.12
N ILE A 199 -1.84 7.94 8.25
CA ILE A 199 -1.89 7.02 7.12
C ILE A 199 -0.62 7.13 6.28
N GLY A 200 -0.17 8.35 5.97
CA GLY A 200 1.03 8.58 5.17
C GLY A 200 2.29 8.01 5.82
N ALA A 201 2.43 8.13 7.15
CA ALA A 201 3.56 7.54 7.87
C ALA A 201 3.57 6.00 7.75
N CYS A 202 2.42 5.36 7.89
CA CYS A 202 2.29 3.91 7.71
C CYS A 202 2.67 3.47 6.29
N ILE A 203 2.17 4.15 5.27
CA ILE A 203 2.50 3.86 3.86
C ILE A 203 4.00 4.06 3.61
N ALA A 204 4.58 5.14 4.14
CA ALA A 204 6.02 5.40 4.00
C ALA A 204 6.87 4.30 4.65
N VAL A 205 6.53 3.88 5.87
CA VAL A 205 7.23 2.78 6.56
C VAL A 205 7.09 1.46 5.77
N MET A 206 5.88 1.11 5.32
CA MET A 206 5.69 -0.09 4.51
C MET A 206 6.53 -0.05 3.22
N PHE A 207 6.57 1.09 2.54
CA PHE A 207 7.37 1.24 1.32
C PHE A 207 8.87 1.12 1.59
N ILE A 208 9.36 1.74 2.66
CA ILE A 208 10.75 1.62 3.10
C ILE A 208 11.08 0.16 3.43
N MET A 209 10.21 -0.53 4.16
CA MET A 209 10.44 -1.93 4.53
C MET A 209 10.42 -2.88 3.32
N LYS A 210 9.65 -2.58 2.27
CA LYS A 210 9.74 -3.30 0.99
C LYS A 210 11.13 -3.19 0.37
N ILE A 211 11.71 -1.97 0.38
CA ILE A 211 13.06 -1.73 -0.13
C ILE A 211 14.10 -2.46 0.74
N VAL A 212 13.96 -2.38 2.06
CA VAL A 212 14.86 -3.07 3.01
C VAL A 212 14.83 -4.57 2.80
N GLY A 213 13.63 -5.18 2.74
CA GLY A 213 13.47 -6.62 2.52
C GLY A 213 14.13 -7.10 1.22
N ALA A 214 13.88 -6.38 0.12
CA ALA A 214 14.51 -6.68 -1.17
C ALA A 214 16.04 -6.58 -1.14
N ASN A 215 16.58 -5.57 -0.44
CA ASN A 215 18.04 -5.40 -0.31
C ASN A 215 18.69 -6.45 0.61
N ILE A 216 17.99 -6.90 1.64
CA ILE A 216 18.44 -8.03 2.47
C ILE A 216 18.59 -9.27 1.60
N LEU A 217 17.56 -9.62 0.82
CA LEU A 217 17.65 -10.77 -0.10
C LEU A 217 18.79 -10.58 -1.10
N ARG A 218 18.91 -9.39 -1.72
CA ARG A 218 20.00 -9.07 -2.64
C ARG A 218 21.38 -9.29 -2.01
N LEU A 219 21.53 -8.93 -0.74
CA LEU A 219 22.77 -9.14 0.00
C LEU A 219 23.04 -10.64 0.21
N ILE A 220 22.02 -11.39 0.63
CA ILE A 220 22.11 -12.86 0.82
C ILE A 220 22.52 -13.54 -0.49
N LEU A 221 21.84 -13.21 -1.60
CA LEU A 221 22.17 -13.79 -2.91
C LEU A 221 23.60 -13.51 -3.34
N ARG A 222 24.11 -12.30 -3.08
CA ARG A 222 25.51 -11.94 -3.36
C ARG A 222 26.51 -12.76 -2.54
N PHE A 223 26.24 -12.99 -1.28
CA PHE A 223 27.10 -13.82 -0.42
C PHE A 223 27.03 -15.29 -0.81
N THR A 224 25.84 -15.78 -1.13
CA THR A 224 25.67 -17.19 -1.56
C THR A 224 26.34 -17.46 -2.90
N ALA A 225 26.16 -16.58 -3.89
CA ALA A 225 26.83 -16.71 -5.18
C ALA A 225 28.36 -16.70 -5.08
N LYS A 226 28.92 -15.97 -4.13
CA LYS A 226 30.37 -15.92 -3.88
C LYS A 226 30.93 -17.21 -3.27
N ASN A 227 30.07 -17.97 -2.60
CA ASN A 227 30.44 -19.21 -1.92
C ASN A 227 30.10 -20.49 -2.71
N THR A 228 29.44 -20.39 -3.87
CA THR A 228 29.14 -21.51 -4.73
C THR A 228 30.35 -21.77 -5.64
N PRO A 229 31.10 -22.89 -5.51
CA PRO A 229 32.16 -23.19 -6.45
C PRO A 229 31.55 -23.36 -7.84
N VAL A 230 32.14 -22.69 -8.83
CA VAL A 230 31.78 -22.84 -10.25
C VAL A 230 32.08 -24.29 -10.63
N THR A 231 31.10 -25.17 -10.53
CA THR A 231 31.16 -26.47 -11.20
C THR A 231 31.06 -26.20 -12.70
N LEU A 232 32.19 -26.08 -13.37
CA LEU A 232 32.30 -26.19 -14.81
C LEU A 232 31.71 -27.54 -15.19
N SER A 233 30.43 -27.56 -15.57
CA SER A 233 29.86 -28.67 -16.31
C SER A 233 30.57 -28.71 -17.65
N ALA A 234 31.63 -29.47 -17.72
CA ALA A 234 32.17 -29.90 -18.99
C ALA A 234 31.10 -30.75 -19.68
N LYS A 235 30.30 -30.14 -20.53
CA LYS A 235 29.51 -30.84 -21.53
C LYS A 235 30.54 -31.32 -22.56
N GLY A 236 31.07 -32.50 -22.29
CA GLY A 236 31.86 -33.23 -23.27
C GLY A 236 31.01 -33.58 -24.45
N ASP A 237 31.51 -33.23 -25.61
CA ASP A 237 31.11 -33.75 -26.91
C ASP A 237 31.14 -35.28 -26.90
N ALA A 238 30.06 -35.89 -27.36
CA ALA A 238 30.02 -37.19 -28.03
C ALA A 238 28.78 -37.26 -28.89
#